data_615f188652d6cda41f37716c5bf181ba
#
_entry.id   615f188652d6cda41f37716c5bf181ba
#
_cell.length_a   1.000
_cell.length_b   1.000
_cell.length_c   1.000
_cell.angle_alpha   90.00
_cell.angle_beta   90.00
_cell.angle_gamma   90.00
#
_symmetry.space_group_name_H-M   'P 1'
#
loop_
_entity.id
_entity.type
_entity.pdbx_description
1 polymer ?
#
loop_
_entity_poly.entity_id
_entity_poly.type
_entity_poly.pdbx_seq_one_letter_code
_entity_poly.pdbx_strand_id
1 'polypeptide(L)'
;AVFDKTQPRFIWSENYDLQREGLIATGLADAPVTWLGVDAPGHSIALDVELEDEADQAVDRRASTLSRDTVARYMFTSGSTGSPKGVIHTHGMITAMLGARAALGEDDPDAAPPRVLDWMPWSHVGAGVLRMAFVMNAGGSIYIDDGKPVPGEFDKTLANLAVVKPTSYAGAPLGWNMLVEALEADDDLAKTFFHHVSALAYGSAAMPESTYERLQTLLVKYQGVRRAMSTSLMSTEVAVGLSRYWPCEDQTVVGLPMPGALFKLIPVGDRYEIRVKSDGATPGYINDPEKTRDAFDEEGFFKMGDAVTFVDPKRPEAGLRFAGRIAEQFKLVTGTWVSAGTLRAQLVAACAPWVRDVVICGINEGFVAALVWPNLSACSQLVAGVEADVFTSDAVMAKISAGLAVHNAQNPASSQSIKRFLLLATSPSIGDGEITEKGYVNQGLVQRLRADAVAALYSGDHADVKVV
;
A
#
# COMPACT_ATOMS: atom_id res chain seq x y z
N ALA A 1 -13.62 4.86 -17.94
CA ALA A 1 -12.62 5.83 -17.47
C ALA A 1 -11.21 5.48 -17.94
N VAL A 2 -10.70 4.23 -17.69
CA VAL A 2 -9.34 3.83 -18.15
C VAL A 2 -9.29 3.81 -19.67
N PHE A 3 -10.21 3.12 -20.33
CA PHE A 3 -10.26 3.03 -21.78
C PHE A 3 -10.47 4.39 -22.45
N ASP A 4 -11.30 5.26 -21.88
CA ASP A 4 -11.48 6.64 -22.41
C ASP A 4 -10.18 7.44 -22.38
N LYS A 5 -9.37 7.27 -21.35
CA LYS A 5 -8.10 7.97 -21.21
C LYS A 5 -6.98 7.41 -22.08
N THR A 6 -6.94 6.09 -22.25
CA THR A 6 -5.82 5.42 -22.93
C THR A 6 -6.06 5.17 -24.41
N GLN A 7 -7.32 5.02 -24.85
CA GLN A 7 -7.66 4.67 -26.22
C GLN A 7 -6.82 3.50 -26.77
N PRO A 8 -6.84 2.31 -26.11
CA PRO A 8 -5.92 1.22 -26.42
C PRO A 8 -6.16 0.66 -27.82
N ARG A 9 -5.08 0.30 -28.49
CA ARG A 9 -5.14 -0.45 -29.77
C ARG A 9 -5.21 -1.95 -29.54
N PHE A 10 -4.64 -2.40 -28.42
CA PHE A 10 -4.58 -3.80 -28.03
C PHE A 10 -5.01 -3.93 -26.57
N ILE A 11 -5.74 -4.98 -26.27
CA ILE A 11 -6.10 -5.35 -24.90
C ILE A 11 -5.63 -6.77 -24.67
N TRP A 12 -4.79 -6.93 -23.64
CA TRP A 12 -4.44 -8.24 -23.12
C TRP A 12 -5.32 -8.55 -21.92
N SER A 13 -6.05 -9.64 -21.98
CA SER A 13 -6.90 -10.07 -20.87
C SER A 13 -7.04 -11.58 -20.84
N GLU A 14 -6.99 -12.14 -19.64
CA GLU A 14 -7.33 -13.55 -19.38
C GLU A 14 -8.85 -13.77 -19.29
N ASN A 15 -9.63 -12.69 -19.16
CA ASN A 15 -11.08 -12.73 -19.05
C ASN A 15 -11.72 -11.75 -20.05
N TYR A 16 -12.04 -12.29 -21.23
CA TYR A 16 -12.67 -11.51 -22.29
C TYR A 16 -14.01 -10.90 -21.89
N ASP A 17 -14.87 -11.69 -21.26
CA ASP A 17 -16.25 -11.28 -20.97
C ASP A 17 -16.27 -10.11 -19.98
N LEU A 18 -15.44 -10.15 -18.94
CA LEU A 18 -15.32 -9.07 -17.95
C LEU A 18 -14.84 -7.76 -18.59
N GLN A 19 -13.85 -7.83 -19.48
CA GLN A 19 -13.33 -6.64 -20.16
C GLN A 19 -14.31 -6.13 -21.22
N ARG A 20 -15.00 -7.03 -21.94
CA ARG A 20 -16.01 -6.67 -22.92
C ARG A 20 -17.17 -5.92 -22.29
N GLU A 21 -17.65 -6.34 -21.14
CA GLU A 21 -18.68 -5.60 -20.37
C GLU A 21 -18.23 -4.18 -20.06
N GLY A 22 -16.97 -4.00 -19.62
CA GLY A 22 -16.39 -2.69 -19.39
C GLY A 22 -16.33 -1.81 -20.64
N LEU A 23 -15.99 -2.40 -21.80
CA LEU A 23 -15.99 -1.69 -23.09
C LEU A 23 -17.41 -1.29 -23.53
N ILE A 24 -18.39 -2.17 -23.37
CA ILE A 24 -19.80 -1.87 -23.64
C ILE A 24 -20.27 -0.71 -22.76
N ALA A 25 -19.97 -0.78 -21.46
CA ALA A 25 -20.36 0.27 -20.50
C ALA A 25 -19.75 1.65 -20.79
N THR A 26 -18.61 1.68 -21.49
CA THR A 26 -17.92 2.93 -21.89
C THR A 26 -18.26 3.38 -23.32
N GLY A 27 -19.09 2.65 -24.05
CA GLY A 27 -19.40 2.93 -25.45
C GLY A 27 -18.28 2.60 -26.45
N LEU A 28 -17.29 1.82 -26.01
CA LEU A 28 -16.12 1.43 -26.81
C LEU A 28 -16.21 -0.03 -27.33
N ALA A 29 -17.39 -0.65 -27.26
CA ALA A 29 -17.58 -2.04 -27.68
C ALA A 29 -17.22 -2.30 -29.15
N ASP A 30 -17.44 -1.31 -30.01
CA ASP A 30 -17.15 -1.36 -31.45
C ASP A 30 -15.79 -0.73 -31.82
N ALA A 31 -14.98 -0.32 -30.82
CA ALA A 31 -13.66 0.19 -31.09
C ALA A 31 -12.78 -0.87 -31.76
N PRO A 32 -11.92 -0.50 -32.72
CA PRO A 32 -11.02 -1.43 -33.39
C PRO A 32 -9.90 -1.85 -32.44
N VAL A 33 -10.20 -2.76 -31.52
CA VAL A 33 -9.27 -3.27 -30.52
C VAL A 33 -8.94 -4.71 -30.85
N THR A 34 -7.65 -5.03 -30.92
CA THR A 34 -7.18 -6.40 -31.03
C THR A 34 -7.00 -6.99 -29.64
N TRP A 35 -7.62 -8.13 -29.39
CA TRP A 35 -7.48 -8.87 -28.14
C TRP A 35 -6.28 -9.81 -28.21
N LEU A 36 -5.50 -9.81 -27.17
CA LEU A 36 -4.42 -10.77 -26.94
C LEU A 36 -4.81 -11.59 -25.72
N GLY A 37 -5.14 -12.87 -25.90
CA GLY A 37 -5.54 -13.76 -24.82
C GLY A 37 -6.25 -15.02 -25.32
N VAL A 38 -6.44 -15.98 -24.44
CA VAL A 38 -6.76 -17.36 -24.77
C VAL A 38 -8.20 -17.57 -25.27
N ASP A 39 -9.17 -16.73 -24.91
CA ASP A 39 -10.59 -17.01 -25.09
C ASP A 39 -11.42 -15.90 -25.79
N ALA A 40 -10.82 -15.05 -26.60
CA ALA A 40 -11.58 -14.00 -27.30
C ALA A 40 -12.13 -14.47 -28.65
N PRO A 41 -13.48 -14.60 -28.85
CA PRO A 41 -14.04 -15.05 -30.09
C PRO A 41 -13.82 -14.04 -31.22
N GLY A 42 -13.19 -14.50 -32.30
CA GLY A 42 -13.16 -13.78 -33.59
C GLY A 42 -12.14 -12.65 -33.76
N HIS A 43 -11.47 -12.21 -32.69
CA HIS A 43 -10.51 -11.11 -32.74
C HIS A 43 -9.24 -11.34 -31.87
N SER A 44 -8.97 -12.58 -31.46
CA SER A 44 -7.78 -12.93 -30.68
C SER A 44 -6.62 -13.31 -31.59
N ILE A 45 -5.45 -12.78 -31.28
CA ILE A 45 -4.19 -13.27 -31.83
C ILE A 45 -3.61 -14.22 -30.79
N ALA A 46 -3.39 -15.49 -31.16
CA ALA A 46 -2.64 -16.42 -30.32
C ALA A 46 -1.20 -15.89 -30.15
N LEU A 47 -0.69 -15.97 -28.91
CA LEU A 47 0.67 -15.51 -28.57
C LEU A 47 1.77 -16.49 -29.03
N ASP A 48 1.40 -17.63 -29.64
CA ASP A 48 2.34 -18.59 -30.24
C ASP A 48 2.86 -18.08 -31.60
N VAL A 49 3.29 -16.82 -31.64
CA VAL A 49 4.01 -16.28 -32.79
C VAL A 49 5.46 -16.72 -32.62
N GLU A 50 5.94 -17.59 -33.47
CA GLU A 50 7.38 -17.77 -33.66
C GLU A 50 7.98 -16.40 -34.02
N LEU A 51 8.84 -15.85 -33.13
CA LEU A 51 9.55 -14.62 -33.42
C LEU A 51 10.56 -14.92 -34.54
N GLU A 52 10.30 -14.43 -35.74
CA GLU A 52 11.22 -14.53 -36.85
C GLU A 52 12.46 -13.62 -36.61
N ASP A 53 13.64 -14.03 -37.09
CA ASP A 53 14.92 -13.31 -36.93
C ASP A 53 14.87 -11.83 -37.40
N GLU A 54 13.97 -11.47 -38.30
CA GLU A 54 13.74 -10.09 -38.71
C GLU A 54 13.19 -9.17 -37.61
N ALA A 55 12.54 -9.75 -36.57
CA ALA A 55 11.99 -9.00 -35.46
C ALA A 55 13.11 -8.36 -34.62
N ASP A 56 14.24 -9.01 -34.45
CA ASP A 56 15.37 -8.52 -33.63
C ASP A 56 15.88 -7.17 -34.08
N GLN A 57 16.13 -7.00 -35.41
CA GLN A 57 16.58 -5.72 -35.94
C GLN A 57 15.54 -4.61 -35.83
N ALA A 58 14.26 -4.95 -35.88
CA ALA A 58 13.16 -3.98 -35.67
C ALA A 58 13.08 -3.55 -34.22
N VAL A 59 13.27 -4.47 -33.28
CA VAL A 59 13.32 -4.22 -31.85
C VAL A 59 14.51 -3.33 -31.50
N ASP A 60 15.71 -3.65 -31.99
CA ASP A 60 16.94 -2.87 -31.79
C ASP A 60 16.83 -1.45 -32.34
N ARG A 61 16.30 -1.31 -33.57
CA ARG A 61 16.01 0.02 -34.14
C ARG A 61 15.02 0.81 -33.27
N ARG A 62 13.99 0.17 -32.74
CA ARG A 62 13.03 0.83 -31.86
C ARG A 62 13.67 1.18 -30.52
N ALA A 63 14.41 0.28 -29.92
CA ALA A 63 15.13 0.50 -28.66
C ALA A 63 16.10 1.68 -28.77
N SER A 64 16.83 1.83 -29.88
CA SER A 64 17.74 2.95 -30.09
C SER A 64 17.07 4.32 -30.19
N THR A 65 15.75 4.38 -30.39
CA THR A 65 14.97 5.64 -30.41
C THR A 65 14.42 6.03 -29.04
N LEU A 66 14.56 5.17 -28.02
CA LEU A 66 14.07 5.47 -26.68
C LEU A 66 14.96 6.51 -26.01
N SER A 67 14.31 7.42 -25.29
CA SER A 67 14.96 8.44 -24.48
C SER A 67 14.44 8.36 -23.04
N ARG A 68 15.04 9.15 -22.15
CA ARG A 68 14.56 9.28 -20.77
C ARG A 68 13.09 9.74 -20.69
N ASP A 69 12.68 10.59 -21.63
CA ASP A 69 11.34 11.17 -21.66
C ASP A 69 10.31 10.27 -22.36
N THR A 70 10.75 9.19 -23.00
CA THR A 70 9.86 8.23 -23.63
C THR A 70 8.98 7.58 -22.58
N VAL A 71 7.67 7.59 -22.82
CA VAL A 71 6.69 6.95 -21.93
C VAL A 71 6.89 5.43 -21.99
N ALA A 72 7.14 4.84 -20.82
CA ALA A 72 7.28 3.40 -20.67
C ALA A 72 5.91 2.73 -20.40
N ARG A 73 5.07 3.37 -19.57
CA ARG A 73 3.75 2.86 -19.21
C ARG A 73 2.87 3.92 -18.56
N TYR A 74 1.59 3.62 -18.44
CA TYR A 74 0.65 4.36 -17.61
C TYR A 74 0.20 3.46 -16.47
N MET A 75 0.22 3.99 -15.25
CA MET A 75 -0.24 3.27 -14.06
C MET A 75 -1.43 4.00 -13.44
N PHE A 76 -2.54 3.28 -13.28
CA PHE A 76 -3.75 3.87 -12.73
C PHE A 76 -3.80 3.73 -11.22
N THR A 77 -4.21 4.80 -10.55
CA THR A 77 -4.43 4.84 -9.11
C THR A 77 -5.88 5.24 -8.84
N SER A 78 -6.45 4.69 -7.76
CA SER A 78 -7.76 5.14 -7.26
C SER A 78 -7.65 6.59 -6.78
N GLY A 79 -8.16 7.54 -7.55
CA GLY A 79 -8.19 8.94 -7.15
C GLY A 79 -9.10 9.15 -5.93
N SER A 80 -8.74 10.09 -5.04
CA SER A 80 -9.59 10.51 -3.91
C SER A 80 -10.96 11.06 -4.35
N THR A 81 -11.10 11.40 -5.63
CA THR A 81 -12.34 11.91 -6.25
C THR A 81 -13.17 10.84 -6.96
N GLY A 82 -12.82 9.55 -6.85
CA GLY A 82 -13.54 8.43 -7.45
C GLY A 82 -13.18 8.12 -8.91
N SER A 83 -12.58 9.03 -9.68
CA SER A 83 -12.10 8.75 -11.04
C SER A 83 -10.63 8.34 -11.03
N PRO A 84 -10.25 7.21 -11.67
CA PRO A 84 -8.87 6.77 -11.75
C PRO A 84 -7.95 7.82 -12.38
N LYS A 85 -6.76 8.01 -11.79
CA LYS A 85 -5.70 8.86 -12.33
C LYS A 85 -4.67 7.98 -13.06
N GLY A 86 -4.39 8.27 -14.32
CA GLY A 86 -3.34 7.60 -15.09
C GLY A 86 -2.01 8.30 -14.93
N VAL A 87 -1.13 7.76 -14.10
CA VAL A 87 0.21 8.29 -13.85
C VAL A 87 1.13 7.94 -15.01
N ILE A 88 1.82 8.92 -15.56
CA ILE A 88 2.78 8.72 -16.65
C ILE A 88 4.11 8.25 -16.05
N HIS A 89 4.57 7.07 -16.49
CA HIS A 89 5.91 6.57 -16.18
C HIS A 89 6.79 6.64 -17.41
N THR A 90 7.94 7.31 -17.28
CA THR A 90 8.95 7.37 -18.32
C THR A 90 10.08 6.38 -18.05
N HIS A 91 10.88 6.07 -19.08
CA HIS A 91 12.11 5.29 -18.89
C HIS A 91 13.07 6.00 -17.93
N GLY A 92 13.12 7.34 -17.97
CA GLY A 92 13.92 8.16 -17.06
C GLY A 92 13.58 7.97 -15.59
N MET A 93 12.29 7.85 -15.24
CA MET A 93 11.87 7.57 -13.85
C MET A 93 12.38 6.22 -13.37
N ILE A 94 12.30 5.19 -14.21
CA ILE A 94 12.72 3.83 -13.87
C ILE A 94 14.23 3.78 -13.67
N THR A 95 14.99 4.35 -14.60
CA THR A 95 16.45 4.37 -14.53
C THR A 95 16.97 5.27 -13.40
N ALA A 96 16.28 6.38 -13.08
CA ALA A 96 16.62 7.21 -11.92
C ALA A 96 16.47 6.44 -10.59
N MET A 97 15.44 5.62 -10.48
CA MET A 97 15.24 4.76 -9.29
C MET A 97 16.37 3.72 -9.18
N LEU A 98 16.73 3.05 -10.26
CA LEU A 98 17.86 2.11 -10.27
C LEU A 98 19.18 2.80 -9.90
N GLY A 99 19.46 3.97 -10.49
CA GLY A 99 20.64 4.76 -10.17
C GLY A 99 20.70 5.22 -8.71
N ALA A 100 19.54 5.62 -8.13
CA ALA A 100 19.46 6.01 -6.74
C ALA A 100 19.76 4.81 -5.80
N ARG A 101 19.27 3.61 -6.10
CA ARG A 101 19.55 2.38 -5.34
C ARG A 101 21.03 2.00 -5.43
N ALA A 102 21.60 2.01 -6.64
CA ALA A 102 23.02 1.74 -6.85
C ALA A 102 23.90 2.70 -6.04
N ALA A 103 23.56 3.98 -6.00
CA ALA A 103 24.27 4.98 -5.20
C ALA A 103 24.14 4.78 -3.67
N LEU A 104 23.15 4.03 -3.21
CA LEU A 104 23.03 3.61 -1.79
C LEU A 104 23.87 2.36 -1.49
N GLY A 105 24.51 1.74 -2.49
CA GLY A 105 25.23 0.47 -2.34
C GLY A 105 24.31 -0.74 -2.20
N GLU A 106 23.07 -0.62 -2.66
CA GLU A 106 22.12 -1.73 -2.67
C GLU A 106 22.40 -2.73 -3.82
N ASP A 107 23.16 -2.32 -4.82
CA ASP A 107 23.59 -3.15 -5.96
C ASP A 107 25.05 -3.60 -5.73
N ASP A 108 25.20 -4.80 -5.18
CA ASP A 108 26.52 -5.47 -5.12
C ASP A 108 26.72 -6.27 -6.42
N PRO A 109 27.67 -5.89 -7.27
CA PRO A 109 27.90 -6.57 -8.54
C PRO A 109 28.41 -8.02 -8.38
N ASP A 110 28.94 -8.36 -7.22
CA ASP A 110 29.42 -9.73 -6.90
C ASP A 110 28.34 -10.56 -6.20
N ALA A 111 27.20 -9.97 -5.85
CA ALA A 111 26.10 -10.72 -5.25
C ALA A 111 25.45 -11.67 -6.27
N ALA A 112 25.04 -12.83 -5.79
CA ALA A 112 24.25 -13.75 -6.61
C ALA A 112 22.92 -13.07 -7.05
N PRO A 113 22.49 -13.29 -8.30
CA PRO A 113 21.25 -12.72 -8.80
C PRO A 113 20.06 -13.04 -7.88
N PRO A 114 19.21 -12.05 -7.58
CA PRO A 114 18.12 -12.24 -6.62
C PRO A 114 17.04 -13.19 -7.14
N ARG A 115 16.53 -14.04 -6.27
CA ARG A 115 15.29 -14.79 -6.45
C ARG A 115 14.21 -14.14 -5.62
N VAL A 116 13.12 -13.77 -6.26
CA VAL A 116 11.99 -13.07 -5.63
C VAL A 116 10.71 -13.85 -5.87
N LEU A 117 9.93 -14.09 -4.83
CA LEU A 117 8.55 -14.56 -4.91
C LEU A 117 7.62 -13.38 -4.65
N ASP A 118 6.70 -13.10 -5.58
CA ASP A 118 5.84 -11.91 -5.51
C ASP A 118 4.40 -12.20 -5.94
N TRP A 119 3.45 -11.91 -5.05
CA TRP A 119 2.02 -12.03 -5.28
C TRP A 119 1.36 -10.72 -5.75
N MET A 120 2.09 -9.59 -5.61
CA MET A 120 1.50 -8.29 -5.93
C MET A 120 1.21 -8.15 -7.41
N PRO A 121 0.03 -7.62 -7.79
CA PRO A 121 -0.32 -7.41 -9.19
C PRO A 121 0.64 -6.43 -9.87
N TRP A 122 0.97 -6.69 -11.13
CA TRP A 122 1.87 -5.85 -11.92
C TRP A 122 1.25 -4.49 -12.30
N SER A 123 -0.03 -4.30 -12.08
CA SER A 123 -0.70 -2.99 -12.09
C SER A 123 -0.27 -2.09 -10.94
N HIS A 124 0.34 -2.65 -9.88
CA HIS A 124 0.87 -1.90 -8.75
C HIS A 124 2.34 -1.51 -8.99
N VAL A 125 2.70 -0.23 -8.70
CA VAL A 125 4.05 0.30 -8.90
C VAL A 125 5.14 -0.53 -8.19
N GLY A 126 4.85 -1.05 -7.00
CA GLY A 126 5.79 -1.85 -6.21
C GLY A 126 6.26 -3.11 -6.94
N ALA A 127 5.34 -3.88 -7.51
CA ALA A 127 5.67 -5.08 -8.28
C ALA A 127 6.03 -4.74 -9.74
N GLY A 128 5.11 -4.10 -10.45
CA GLY A 128 5.21 -3.91 -11.89
C GLY A 128 6.27 -2.92 -12.37
N VAL A 129 6.82 -2.09 -11.47
CA VAL A 129 7.91 -1.16 -11.81
C VAL A 129 9.12 -1.41 -10.92
N LEU A 130 8.98 -1.17 -9.62
CA LEU A 130 10.15 -1.12 -8.73
C LEU A 130 10.83 -2.48 -8.60
N ARG A 131 10.07 -3.53 -8.35
CA ARG A 131 10.62 -4.88 -8.18
C ARG A 131 11.05 -5.49 -9.50
N MET A 132 10.21 -5.37 -10.53
CA MET A 132 10.55 -5.87 -11.86
C MET A 132 11.85 -5.24 -12.37
N ALA A 133 11.97 -3.90 -12.33
CA ALA A 133 13.17 -3.21 -12.77
C ALA A 133 14.42 -3.61 -11.96
N PHE A 134 14.28 -3.72 -10.63
CA PHE A 134 15.37 -4.19 -9.76
C PHE A 134 15.85 -5.59 -10.14
N VAL A 135 14.94 -6.56 -10.25
CA VAL A 135 15.31 -7.94 -10.56
C VAL A 135 15.91 -8.07 -11.96
N MET A 136 15.34 -7.37 -12.95
CA MET A 136 15.89 -7.35 -14.31
C MET A 136 17.29 -6.73 -14.34
N ASN A 137 17.51 -5.60 -13.66
CA ASN A 137 18.81 -4.94 -13.57
C ASN A 137 19.87 -5.83 -12.91
N ALA A 138 19.48 -6.61 -11.90
CA ALA A 138 20.37 -7.52 -11.19
C ALA A 138 20.51 -8.91 -11.86
N GLY A 139 19.91 -9.15 -13.03
CA GLY A 139 19.94 -10.45 -13.71
C GLY A 139 19.23 -11.57 -12.93
N GLY A 140 18.29 -11.23 -12.06
CA GLY A 140 17.59 -12.14 -11.17
C GLY A 140 16.36 -12.81 -11.77
N SER A 141 15.59 -13.47 -10.91
CA SER A 141 14.36 -14.17 -11.29
C SER A 141 13.18 -13.74 -10.42
N ILE A 142 12.03 -13.50 -11.06
CA ILE A 142 10.74 -13.28 -10.38
C ILE A 142 9.89 -14.52 -10.57
N TYR A 143 9.43 -15.08 -9.47
CA TYR A 143 8.43 -16.14 -9.42
C TYR A 143 7.09 -15.52 -9.05
N ILE A 144 6.10 -15.71 -9.90
CA ILE A 144 4.75 -15.20 -9.67
C ILE A 144 4.07 -16.12 -8.66
N ASP A 145 3.65 -15.55 -7.53
CA ASP A 145 2.96 -16.27 -6.47
C ASP A 145 1.46 -16.23 -6.72
N ASP A 146 0.83 -17.38 -6.80
CA ASP A 146 -0.62 -17.55 -6.91
C ASP A 146 -1.35 -17.50 -5.56
N GLY A 147 -0.57 -17.42 -4.47
CA GLY A 147 -1.04 -17.10 -3.13
C GLY A 147 -1.11 -15.60 -2.88
N LYS A 148 -1.69 -15.22 -1.75
CA LYS A 148 -1.73 -13.83 -1.25
C LYS A 148 -2.01 -13.80 0.25
N PRO A 149 -1.69 -12.69 0.96
CA PRO A 149 -1.83 -12.60 2.42
C PRO A 149 -3.30 -12.39 2.83
N VAL A 150 -4.13 -13.40 2.55
CA VAL A 150 -5.52 -13.50 3.02
C VAL A 150 -5.77 -14.93 3.49
N PRO A 151 -6.68 -15.13 4.48
CA PRO A 151 -7.03 -16.46 4.97
C PRO A 151 -7.45 -17.40 3.83
N GLY A 152 -6.92 -18.63 3.85
CA GLY A 152 -7.21 -19.67 2.86
C GLY A 152 -6.41 -19.60 1.56
N GLU A 153 -5.70 -18.49 1.28
CA GLU A 153 -4.83 -18.38 0.10
C GLU A 153 -3.35 -18.28 0.45
N PHE A 154 -3.02 -17.96 1.70
CA PHE A 154 -1.63 -17.80 2.13
C PHE A 154 -0.86 -19.12 2.18
N ASP A 155 -1.55 -20.26 2.33
CA ASP A 155 -0.94 -21.60 2.31
C ASP A 155 -0.23 -21.88 0.98
N LYS A 156 -0.74 -21.33 -0.13
CA LYS A 156 -0.06 -21.40 -1.43
C LYS A 156 1.27 -20.65 -1.40
N THR A 157 1.27 -19.44 -0.84
CA THR A 157 2.50 -18.65 -0.65
C THR A 157 3.53 -19.43 0.18
N LEU A 158 3.13 -20.11 1.26
CA LEU A 158 4.02 -20.91 2.08
C LEU A 158 4.60 -22.09 1.30
N ALA A 159 3.78 -22.79 0.52
CA ALA A 159 4.23 -23.88 -0.35
C ALA A 159 5.22 -23.37 -1.41
N ASN A 160 4.92 -22.22 -2.04
CA ASN A 160 5.80 -21.59 -3.02
C ASN A 160 7.13 -21.12 -2.41
N LEU A 161 7.13 -20.58 -1.19
CA LEU A 161 8.35 -20.21 -0.46
C LEU A 161 9.31 -21.40 -0.25
N ALA A 162 8.77 -22.58 0.07
CA ALA A 162 9.56 -23.79 0.26
C ALA A 162 10.25 -24.25 -1.04
N VAL A 163 9.63 -24.01 -2.20
CA VAL A 163 10.15 -24.41 -3.52
C VAL A 163 11.09 -23.34 -4.08
N VAL A 164 10.67 -22.08 -4.11
CA VAL A 164 11.41 -20.97 -4.73
C VAL A 164 12.65 -20.60 -3.92
N LYS A 165 12.57 -20.67 -2.59
CA LYS A 165 13.68 -20.32 -1.69
C LYS A 165 14.20 -18.91 -2.00
N PRO A 166 13.38 -17.87 -1.84
CA PRO A 166 13.76 -16.52 -2.23
C PRO A 166 14.98 -16.01 -1.46
N THR A 167 15.83 -15.25 -2.14
CA THR A 167 16.97 -14.57 -1.51
C THR A 167 16.64 -13.17 -1.04
N SER A 168 15.60 -12.57 -1.64
CA SER A 168 15.03 -11.29 -1.26
C SER A 168 13.52 -11.43 -1.09
N TYR A 169 13.00 -10.99 0.05
CA TYR A 169 11.58 -11.05 0.35
C TYR A 169 11.05 -9.68 0.83
N ALA A 170 9.97 -9.24 0.22
CA ALA A 170 9.32 -8.00 0.58
C ALA A 170 7.79 -8.17 0.57
N GLY A 171 7.12 -7.54 1.52
CA GLY A 171 5.66 -7.64 1.63
C GLY A 171 5.04 -6.49 2.41
N ALA A 172 3.72 -6.46 2.42
CA ALA A 172 2.96 -5.60 3.33
C ALA A 172 3.00 -6.19 4.76
N PRO A 173 2.79 -5.36 5.81
CA PRO A 173 2.84 -5.82 7.19
C PRO A 173 1.91 -7.01 7.51
N LEU A 174 0.73 -7.06 6.90
CA LEU A 174 -0.19 -8.20 7.06
C LEU A 174 0.45 -9.51 6.58
N GLY A 175 1.07 -9.50 5.39
CA GLY A 175 1.78 -10.67 4.86
C GLY A 175 2.96 -11.08 5.74
N TRP A 176 3.68 -10.12 6.29
CA TRP A 176 4.75 -10.38 7.25
C TRP A 176 4.25 -11.01 8.55
N ASN A 177 3.11 -10.54 9.10
CA ASN A 177 2.54 -11.14 10.30
C ASN A 177 2.16 -12.61 10.05
N MET A 178 1.46 -12.90 8.96
CA MET A 178 1.08 -14.27 8.57
C MET A 178 2.32 -15.16 8.34
N LEU A 179 3.35 -14.62 7.70
CA LEU A 179 4.60 -15.35 7.48
C LEU A 179 5.32 -15.67 8.79
N VAL A 180 5.43 -14.68 9.68
CA VAL A 180 6.08 -14.89 11.00
C VAL A 180 5.34 -15.97 11.80
N GLU A 181 4.00 -15.95 11.82
CA GLU A 181 3.19 -16.99 12.46
C GLU A 181 3.48 -18.39 11.89
N ALA A 182 3.56 -18.50 10.56
CA ALA A 182 3.88 -19.77 9.90
C ALA A 182 5.31 -20.25 10.19
N LEU A 183 6.29 -19.33 10.19
CA LEU A 183 7.70 -19.65 10.49
C LEU A 183 7.93 -20.03 11.96
N GLU A 184 7.10 -19.54 12.88
CA GLU A 184 7.11 -19.97 14.28
C GLU A 184 6.52 -21.37 14.46
N ALA A 185 5.53 -21.72 13.64
CA ALA A 185 4.83 -23.00 13.70
C ALA A 185 5.56 -24.14 12.96
N ASP A 186 6.35 -23.84 11.94
CA ASP A 186 7.05 -24.80 11.08
C ASP A 186 8.57 -24.52 11.05
N ASP A 187 9.34 -25.33 11.82
CA ASP A 187 10.79 -25.20 11.95
C ASP A 187 11.54 -25.53 10.65
N ASP A 188 11.02 -26.42 9.81
CA ASP A 188 11.66 -26.78 8.54
C ASP A 188 11.43 -25.70 7.47
N LEU A 189 10.25 -25.12 7.41
CA LEU A 189 9.99 -23.94 6.59
C LEU A 189 10.88 -22.77 7.04
N ALA A 190 10.98 -22.52 8.34
CA ALA A 190 11.82 -21.47 8.90
C ALA A 190 13.29 -21.66 8.56
N LYS A 191 13.85 -22.86 8.74
CA LYS A 191 15.23 -23.18 8.33
C LYS A 191 15.45 -22.92 6.85
N THR A 192 14.53 -23.36 6.01
CA THR A 192 14.61 -23.17 4.56
C THR A 192 14.57 -21.68 4.19
N PHE A 193 13.64 -20.93 4.76
CA PHE A 193 13.48 -19.50 4.49
C PHE A 193 14.73 -18.71 4.93
N PHE A 194 15.16 -18.87 6.18
CA PHE A 194 16.29 -18.13 6.72
C PHE A 194 17.65 -18.58 6.18
N HIS A 195 17.77 -19.81 5.65
CA HIS A 195 19.00 -20.25 4.98
C HIS A 195 19.27 -19.46 3.69
N HIS A 196 18.21 -19.03 2.98
CA HIS A 196 18.34 -18.42 1.66
C HIS A 196 18.13 -16.89 1.69
N VAL A 197 17.23 -16.39 2.53
CA VAL A 197 16.90 -14.97 2.55
C VAL A 197 18.03 -14.13 3.15
N SER A 198 18.45 -13.11 2.41
CA SER A 198 19.48 -12.14 2.83
C SER A 198 18.94 -10.71 2.88
N ALA A 199 17.98 -10.35 2.02
CA ALA A 199 17.39 -9.03 1.95
C ALA A 199 15.90 -9.06 2.36
N LEU A 200 15.53 -8.19 3.28
CA LEU A 200 14.19 -8.08 3.84
C LEU A 200 13.68 -6.65 3.67
N ALA A 201 12.45 -6.52 3.18
CA ALA A 201 11.83 -5.21 3.01
C ALA A 201 10.33 -5.25 3.35
N TYR A 202 9.80 -4.10 3.73
CA TYR A 202 8.36 -3.93 3.83
C TYR A 202 7.93 -2.59 3.26
N GLY A 203 6.65 -2.48 2.92
CA GLY A 203 6.09 -1.26 2.38
C GLY A 203 4.57 -1.18 2.54
N SER A 204 4.00 -0.14 1.98
CA SER A 204 2.57 0.16 2.00
C SER A 204 2.01 0.64 3.35
N ALA A 205 2.56 0.22 4.47
CA ALA A 205 2.20 0.69 5.82
C ALA A 205 3.39 0.52 6.79
N ALA A 206 3.31 1.11 7.98
CA ALA A 206 4.27 0.87 9.04
C ALA A 206 4.18 -0.58 9.55
N MET A 207 5.32 -1.20 9.80
CA MET A 207 5.42 -2.53 10.38
C MET A 207 5.03 -2.48 11.86
N PRO A 208 4.12 -3.35 12.35
CA PRO A 208 3.87 -3.47 13.78
C PRO A 208 5.13 -3.91 14.53
N GLU A 209 5.42 -3.24 15.63
CA GLU A 209 6.60 -3.53 16.46
C GLU A 209 6.63 -5.00 16.89
N SER A 210 5.49 -5.56 17.30
CA SER A 210 5.39 -6.97 17.70
C SER A 210 5.76 -7.94 16.58
N THR A 211 5.33 -7.69 15.34
CA THR A 211 5.70 -8.51 14.17
C THR A 211 7.18 -8.38 13.86
N TYR A 212 7.73 -7.16 13.94
CA TYR A 212 9.16 -6.90 13.74
C TYR A 212 10.01 -7.66 14.76
N GLU A 213 9.70 -7.57 16.05
CA GLU A 213 10.48 -8.24 17.11
C GLU A 213 10.41 -9.76 17.03
N ARG A 214 9.26 -10.33 16.71
CA ARG A 214 9.11 -11.77 16.47
C ARG A 214 9.99 -12.23 15.30
N LEU A 215 9.99 -11.48 14.18
CA LEU A 215 10.87 -11.75 13.04
C LEU A 215 12.34 -11.65 13.42
N GLN A 216 12.74 -10.61 14.18
CA GLN A 216 14.12 -10.48 14.66
C GLN A 216 14.56 -11.64 15.58
N THR A 217 13.66 -12.14 16.40
CA THR A 217 13.90 -13.33 17.24
C THR A 217 14.18 -14.55 16.38
N LEU A 218 13.41 -14.77 15.32
CA LEU A 218 13.63 -15.85 14.37
C LEU A 218 14.95 -15.67 13.60
N LEU A 219 15.29 -14.44 13.17
CA LEU A 219 16.56 -14.14 12.51
C LEU A 219 17.76 -14.49 13.41
N VAL A 220 17.70 -14.10 14.68
CA VAL A 220 18.75 -14.48 15.65
C VAL A 220 18.82 -16.00 15.84
N LYS A 221 17.67 -16.68 15.94
CA LYS A 221 17.62 -18.16 16.09
C LYS A 221 18.28 -18.89 14.92
N TYR A 222 18.02 -18.47 13.67
CA TYR A 222 18.44 -19.22 12.49
C TYR A 222 19.67 -18.65 11.78
N GLN A 223 19.95 -17.36 11.89
CA GLN A 223 21.09 -16.68 11.24
C GLN A 223 22.12 -16.14 12.24
N GLY A 224 21.82 -16.12 13.54
CA GLY A 224 22.70 -15.59 14.59
C GLY A 224 22.79 -14.06 14.64
N VAL A 225 22.01 -13.33 13.83
CA VAL A 225 22.08 -11.85 13.73
C VAL A 225 20.69 -11.25 13.61
N ARG A 226 20.53 -10.01 14.13
CA ARG A 226 19.41 -9.15 13.74
C ARG A 226 19.69 -8.55 12.37
N ARG A 227 18.67 -8.37 11.55
CA ARG A 227 18.81 -7.76 10.22
C ARG A 227 17.94 -6.53 10.05
N ALA A 228 18.48 -5.53 9.35
CA ALA A 228 17.69 -4.42 8.89
C ALA A 228 16.57 -4.90 7.94
N MET A 229 15.37 -4.34 8.11
CA MET A 229 14.32 -4.39 7.12
C MET A 229 14.29 -3.05 6.40
N SER A 230 14.55 -3.03 5.12
CA SER A 230 14.46 -1.79 4.34
C SER A 230 12.99 -1.36 4.17
N THR A 231 12.77 -0.07 4.13
CA THR A 231 11.47 0.51 3.78
C THR A 231 11.68 1.81 3.04
N SER A 232 10.66 2.22 2.28
CA SER A 232 10.72 3.44 1.49
C SER A 232 9.37 4.14 1.50
N LEU A 233 9.38 5.48 1.54
CA LEU A 233 8.21 6.30 1.30
C LEU A 233 8.27 6.80 -0.15
N MET A 234 7.52 6.13 -0.99
CA MET A 234 7.36 6.37 -2.42
C MET A 234 5.88 6.29 -2.79
N SER A 235 5.53 6.77 -3.97
CA SER A 235 4.18 6.64 -4.52
C SER A 235 4.24 6.18 -5.97
N THR A 236 3.09 5.95 -6.59
CA THR A 236 3.04 5.67 -8.02
C THR A 236 3.64 6.83 -8.82
N GLU A 237 3.48 8.06 -8.35
CA GLU A 237 3.98 9.27 -8.98
C GLU A 237 5.46 9.54 -8.70
N VAL A 238 6.05 8.90 -7.67
CA VAL A 238 7.42 9.20 -7.22
C VAL A 238 8.17 7.89 -6.94
N ALA A 239 9.05 7.51 -7.85
CA ALA A 239 9.86 6.31 -7.75
C ALA A 239 11.19 6.52 -7.00
N VAL A 240 11.61 7.78 -6.74
CA VAL A 240 12.78 8.15 -5.96
C VAL A 240 12.34 9.05 -4.83
N GLY A 241 12.14 8.47 -3.66
CA GLY A 241 11.57 9.10 -2.47
C GLY A 241 12.50 9.08 -1.27
N LEU A 242 11.95 8.79 -0.08
CA LEU A 242 12.73 8.52 1.13
C LEU A 242 13.02 7.02 1.22
N SER A 243 14.18 6.64 1.74
CA SER A 243 14.53 5.24 2.01
C SER A 243 15.26 5.11 3.34
N ARG A 244 14.94 4.02 4.04
CA ARG A 244 15.67 3.55 5.21
C ARG A 244 16.23 2.15 4.90
N TYR A 245 17.53 2.03 4.90
CA TYR A 245 18.27 0.80 4.62
C TYR A 245 19.22 0.40 5.74
N TRP A 246 19.18 1.12 6.88
CA TRP A 246 19.96 0.81 8.09
C TRP A 246 19.08 0.18 9.17
N PRO A 247 19.69 -0.53 10.15
CA PRO A 247 18.96 -1.07 11.30
C PRO A 247 18.27 0.04 12.08
N CYS A 248 16.99 -0.16 12.40
CA CYS A 248 16.19 0.80 13.14
C CYS A 248 15.07 0.07 13.88
N GLU A 249 14.96 0.31 15.17
CA GLU A 249 13.91 -0.29 16.00
C GLU A 249 12.56 0.43 15.81
N ASP A 250 12.59 1.73 15.53
CA ASP A 250 11.39 2.53 15.26
C ASP A 250 10.93 2.31 13.81
N GLN A 251 9.89 1.50 13.64
CA GLN A 251 9.36 1.13 12.32
C GLN A 251 8.55 2.25 11.65
N THR A 252 8.33 3.38 12.33
CA THR A 252 7.72 4.58 11.73
C THR A 252 8.73 5.42 10.95
N VAL A 253 10.03 5.20 11.16
CA VAL A 253 11.11 5.89 10.43
C VAL A 253 11.13 5.43 8.98
N VAL A 254 10.92 6.37 8.07
CA VAL A 254 10.92 6.15 6.61
C VAL A 254 12.25 6.54 5.93
N GLY A 255 13.17 7.09 6.71
CA GLY A 255 14.55 7.30 6.31
C GLY A 255 14.90 8.71 5.84
N LEU A 256 15.80 8.77 4.88
CA LEU A 256 16.39 9.97 4.30
C LEU A 256 16.10 10.06 2.80
N PRO A 257 16.26 11.25 2.18
CA PRO A 257 16.18 11.39 0.73
C PRO A 257 17.11 10.42 0.00
N MET A 258 16.57 9.70 -0.96
CA MET A 258 17.39 8.91 -1.86
C MET A 258 18.28 9.82 -2.72
N PRO A 259 19.46 9.35 -3.15
CA PRO A 259 20.30 10.11 -4.07
C PRO A 259 19.54 10.59 -5.32
N GLY A 260 19.74 11.85 -5.70
CA GLY A 260 19.05 12.49 -6.82
C GLY A 260 17.67 13.05 -6.50
N ALA A 261 17.20 12.96 -5.24
CA ALA A 261 15.95 13.58 -4.81
C ALA A 261 16.18 14.81 -3.93
N LEU A 262 15.48 15.89 -4.24
CA LEU A 262 15.37 17.08 -3.41
C LEU A 262 14.00 17.08 -2.70
N PHE A 263 14.01 17.35 -1.42
CA PHE A 263 12.80 17.42 -0.61
C PHE A 263 12.59 18.83 -0.07
N LYS A 264 11.34 19.28 -0.14
CA LYS A 264 10.87 20.49 0.50
C LYS A 264 9.91 20.09 1.61
N LEU A 265 10.14 20.62 2.82
CA LEU A 265 9.31 20.38 4.00
C LEU A 265 8.48 21.65 4.27
N ILE A 266 7.16 21.53 4.12
CA ILE A 266 6.21 22.64 4.34
C ILE A 266 5.55 22.44 5.70
N PRO A 267 5.69 23.39 6.65
CA PRO A 267 5.07 23.27 7.97
C PRO A 267 3.54 23.16 7.89
N VAL A 268 2.98 22.15 8.55
CA VAL A 268 1.54 21.92 8.70
C VAL A 268 1.26 21.49 10.14
N GLY A 269 0.93 22.44 11.01
CA GLY A 269 0.77 22.18 12.44
C GLY A 269 2.09 21.78 13.08
N ASP A 270 2.13 20.59 13.69
CA ASP A 270 3.29 20.00 14.39
C ASP A 270 4.18 19.11 13.50
N ARG A 271 3.93 19.09 12.20
CA ARG A 271 4.60 18.23 11.21
C ARG A 271 4.86 18.98 9.91
N TYR A 272 5.39 18.26 8.90
CA TYR A 272 5.71 18.82 7.60
C TYR A 272 5.06 18.02 6.47
N GLU A 273 4.36 18.71 5.54
CA GLU A 273 4.04 18.14 4.22
C GLU A 273 5.35 17.97 3.45
N ILE A 274 5.56 16.80 2.85
CA ILE A 274 6.72 16.58 1.98
C ILE A 274 6.35 16.82 0.52
N ARG A 275 7.24 17.54 -0.16
CA ARG A 275 7.22 17.70 -1.61
C ARG A 275 8.56 17.27 -2.17
N VAL A 276 8.55 16.64 -3.34
CA VAL A 276 9.75 16.05 -3.93
C VAL A 276 9.99 16.56 -5.34
N LYS A 277 11.26 16.77 -5.68
CA LYS A 277 11.73 17.06 -7.04
C LYS A 277 12.87 16.10 -7.36
N SER A 278 12.65 15.24 -8.35
CA SER A 278 13.64 14.25 -8.79
C SER A 278 13.33 13.78 -10.20
N ASP A 279 14.30 13.20 -10.87
CA ASP A 279 14.11 12.51 -12.14
C ASP A 279 13.22 11.25 -12.00
N GLY A 280 13.00 10.77 -10.78
CA GLY A 280 12.07 9.70 -10.47
C GLY A 280 10.62 10.16 -10.19
N ALA A 281 10.31 11.46 -10.36
CA ALA A 281 8.95 11.98 -10.27
C ALA A 281 8.27 11.96 -11.64
N THR A 282 6.95 11.65 -11.65
CA THR A 282 6.14 11.66 -12.88
C THR A 282 6.11 13.04 -13.53
N PRO A 283 6.07 13.13 -14.88
CA PRO A 283 5.78 14.39 -15.54
C PRO A 283 4.30 14.82 -15.42
N GLY A 284 3.42 13.95 -14.93
CA GLY A 284 2.00 14.25 -14.74
C GLY A 284 1.07 13.08 -14.99
N TYR A 285 -0.19 13.42 -15.28
CA TYR A 285 -1.27 12.47 -15.50
C TYR A 285 -1.74 12.50 -16.96
N ILE A 286 -1.96 11.30 -17.54
CA ILE A 286 -2.42 11.17 -18.93
C ILE A 286 -3.78 11.87 -19.12
N ASN A 287 -3.84 12.73 -20.12
CA ASN A 287 -5.07 13.48 -20.52
C ASN A 287 -5.76 14.20 -19.34
N ASP A 288 -4.95 14.71 -18.38
CA ASP A 288 -5.46 15.42 -17.22
C ASP A 288 -4.52 16.60 -16.85
N PRO A 289 -4.48 17.67 -17.68
CA PRO A 289 -3.56 18.78 -17.49
C PRO A 289 -3.86 19.61 -16.23
N GLU A 290 -5.12 19.66 -15.78
CA GLU A 290 -5.49 20.37 -14.55
C GLU A 290 -4.93 19.66 -13.33
N LYS A 291 -5.16 18.35 -13.18
CA LYS A 291 -4.57 17.58 -12.09
C LYS A 291 -3.05 17.55 -12.15
N THR A 292 -2.47 17.56 -13.35
CA THR A 292 -1.02 17.66 -13.51
C THR A 292 -0.49 18.97 -12.93
N ARG A 293 -1.09 20.10 -13.30
CA ARG A 293 -0.70 21.43 -12.78
C ARG A 293 -0.86 21.49 -11.26
N ASP A 294 -1.99 20.97 -10.72
CA ASP A 294 -2.31 21.03 -9.30
C ASP A 294 -1.40 20.11 -8.46
N ALA A 295 -0.80 19.09 -9.06
CA ALA A 295 0.10 18.15 -8.39
C ALA A 295 1.49 18.74 -8.09
N PHE A 296 1.87 19.83 -8.75
CA PHE A 296 3.15 20.49 -8.54
C PHE A 296 2.99 21.84 -7.85
N ASP A 297 4.02 22.29 -7.18
CA ASP A 297 4.12 23.67 -6.72
C ASP A 297 4.82 24.56 -7.77
N GLU A 298 4.88 25.87 -7.48
CA GLU A 298 5.46 26.87 -8.38
C GLU A 298 6.95 26.65 -8.69
N GLU A 299 7.67 25.93 -7.82
CA GLU A 299 9.09 25.57 -8.01
C GLU A 299 9.26 24.20 -8.68
N GLY A 300 8.17 23.51 -9.05
CA GLY A 300 8.17 22.23 -9.71
C GLY A 300 8.39 21.04 -8.77
N PHE A 301 8.12 21.18 -7.47
CA PHE A 301 8.11 20.05 -6.54
C PHE A 301 6.75 19.36 -6.58
N PHE A 302 6.76 18.04 -6.72
CA PHE A 302 5.57 17.21 -6.65
C PHE A 302 5.05 17.13 -5.22
N LYS A 303 3.76 17.41 -5.01
CA LYS A 303 3.06 17.34 -3.72
C LYS A 303 2.69 15.88 -3.44
N MET A 304 3.44 15.18 -2.60
CA MET A 304 3.15 13.78 -2.28
C MET A 304 1.85 13.60 -1.48
N GLY A 305 1.46 14.64 -0.74
CA GLY A 305 0.31 14.58 0.17
C GLY A 305 0.58 13.76 1.43
N ASP A 306 1.83 13.43 1.70
CA ASP A 306 2.28 12.74 2.90
C ASP A 306 2.90 13.75 3.89
N ALA A 307 2.72 13.47 5.18
CA ALA A 307 3.34 14.25 6.26
C ALA A 307 4.44 13.45 6.94
N VAL A 308 5.45 14.17 7.43
CA VAL A 308 6.57 13.62 8.18
C VAL A 308 6.91 14.49 9.39
N THR A 309 7.63 13.89 10.34
CA THR A 309 8.32 14.60 11.43
C THR A 309 9.79 14.19 11.45
N PHE A 310 10.66 15.02 11.98
CA PHE A 310 12.04 14.62 12.23
C PHE A 310 12.11 13.55 13.32
N VAL A 311 13.00 12.57 13.17
CA VAL A 311 13.38 11.65 14.26
C VAL A 311 13.96 12.43 15.43
N ASP A 312 14.87 13.33 15.11
CA ASP A 312 15.44 14.32 16.04
C ASP A 312 15.57 15.67 15.31
N PRO A 313 14.80 16.70 15.71
CA PRO A 313 14.89 18.03 15.07
C PRO A 313 16.27 18.67 15.14
N LYS A 314 17.12 18.26 16.08
CA LYS A 314 18.50 18.76 16.24
C LYS A 314 19.50 17.98 15.39
N ARG A 315 19.10 16.81 14.88
CA ARG A 315 19.93 15.93 14.04
C ARG A 315 19.10 15.45 12.83
N PRO A 316 18.91 16.31 11.81
CA PRO A 316 18.13 15.96 10.62
C PRO A 316 18.61 14.68 9.91
N GLU A 317 19.90 14.37 10.03
CA GLU A 317 20.52 13.16 9.52
C GLU A 317 20.02 11.86 10.17
N ALA A 318 19.35 11.95 11.32
CA ALA A 318 18.68 10.81 11.93
C ALA A 318 17.45 10.34 11.12
N GLY A 319 16.99 11.15 10.17
CA GLY A 319 15.92 10.81 9.24
C GLY A 319 14.55 11.35 9.65
N LEU A 320 13.56 10.89 8.87
CA LEU A 320 12.18 11.33 8.99
C LEU A 320 11.28 10.16 9.40
N ARG A 321 10.24 10.45 10.20
CA ARG A 321 9.13 9.55 10.52
C ARG A 321 7.93 9.87 9.65
N PHE A 322 7.23 8.86 9.20
CA PHE A 322 5.93 9.02 8.58
C PHE A 322 4.90 9.50 9.61
N ALA A 323 4.17 10.57 9.28
CA ALA A 323 3.21 11.22 10.17
C ALA A 323 1.79 11.30 9.56
N GLY A 324 1.49 10.35 8.64
CA GLY A 324 0.16 10.22 8.02
C GLY A 324 0.02 10.99 6.71
N ARG A 325 -1.18 10.91 6.13
CA ARG A 325 -1.56 11.62 4.91
C ARG A 325 -2.15 12.99 5.22
N ILE A 326 -1.80 14.01 4.46
CA ILE A 326 -2.40 15.35 4.59
C ILE A 326 -3.91 15.30 4.36
N ALA A 327 -4.36 14.56 3.34
CA ALA A 327 -5.79 14.43 3.01
C ALA A 327 -6.61 13.62 4.04
N GLU A 328 -5.94 12.84 4.90
CA GLU A 328 -6.56 12.10 6.01
C GLU A 328 -6.54 12.91 7.31
N GLN A 329 -6.11 14.15 7.25
CA GLN A 329 -6.13 15.05 8.40
C GLN A 329 -7.36 15.93 8.32
N PHE A 330 -7.96 16.15 9.47
CA PHE A 330 -9.08 17.07 9.59
C PHE A 330 -8.99 17.88 10.89
N LYS A 331 -9.75 18.96 10.95
CA LYS A 331 -9.87 19.76 12.17
C LYS A 331 -11.19 19.47 12.86
N LEU A 332 -11.11 19.36 14.19
CA LEU A 332 -12.29 19.52 15.04
C LEU A 332 -12.75 20.97 15.04
N VAL A 333 -13.99 21.23 15.44
CA VAL A 333 -14.49 22.62 15.62
C VAL A 333 -13.67 23.41 16.63
N THR A 334 -12.98 22.72 17.55
CA THR A 334 -12.03 23.32 18.50
C THR A 334 -10.74 23.84 17.84
N GLY A 335 -10.56 23.60 16.53
CA GLY A 335 -9.31 23.93 15.84
C GLY A 335 -8.22 22.88 15.94
N THR A 336 -8.44 21.81 16.71
CA THR A 336 -7.47 20.73 16.94
C THR A 336 -7.34 19.85 15.68
N TRP A 337 -6.11 19.62 15.21
CA TRP A 337 -5.82 18.71 14.12
C TRP A 337 -5.86 17.24 14.56
N VAL A 338 -6.51 16.40 13.76
CA VAL A 338 -6.59 14.94 13.93
C VAL A 338 -5.95 14.24 12.74
N SER A 339 -5.06 13.28 13.01
CA SER A 339 -4.44 12.42 12.00
C SER A 339 -5.18 11.09 11.96
N ALA A 340 -6.18 10.96 11.08
CA ALA A 340 -7.02 9.77 11.02
C ALA A 340 -6.21 8.48 10.72
N GLY A 341 -5.27 8.53 9.80
CA GLY A 341 -4.46 7.35 9.44
C GLY A 341 -3.61 6.83 10.61
N THR A 342 -2.95 7.72 11.35
CA THR A 342 -2.15 7.35 12.54
C THR A 342 -3.05 6.80 13.65
N LEU A 343 -4.14 7.51 13.93
CA LEU A 343 -5.07 7.13 15.00
C LEU A 343 -5.75 5.79 14.68
N ARG A 344 -6.13 5.54 13.43
CA ARG A 344 -6.66 4.26 12.97
C ARG A 344 -5.72 3.10 13.33
N ALA A 345 -4.43 3.21 12.98
CA ALA A 345 -3.45 2.16 13.26
C ALA A 345 -3.30 1.88 14.77
N GLN A 346 -3.28 2.94 15.58
CA GLN A 346 -3.21 2.83 17.04
C GLN A 346 -4.45 2.15 17.62
N LEU A 347 -5.64 2.49 17.15
CA LEU A 347 -6.89 1.88 17.64
C LEU A 347 -7.01 0.41 17.26
N VAL A 348 -6.67 0.04 16.03
CA VAL A 348 -6.66 -1.36 15.61
C VAL A 348 -5.70 -2.17 16.48
N ALA A 349 -4.51 -1.65 16.78
CA ALA A 349 -3.55 -2.30 17.66
C ALA A 349 -4.06 -2.41 19.12
N ALA A 350 -4.62 -1.33 19.66
CA ALA A 350 -5.13 -1.31 21.04
C ALA A 350 -6.34 -2.22 21.26
N CYS A 351 -7.14 -2.47 20.21
CA CYS A 351 -8.33 -3.30 20.26
C CYS A 351 -8.10 -4.72 19.69
N ALA A 352 -6.87 -5.10 19.38
CA ALA A 352 -6.57 -6.45 18.89
C ALA A 352 -6.89 -7.51 19.97
N PRO A 353 -7.37 -8.72 19.59
CA PRO A 353 -7.69 -9.16 18.23
C PRO A 353 -9.12 -8.84 17.76
N TRP A 354 -9.90 -8.05 18.52
CA TRP A 354 -11.35 -7.89 18.40
C TRP A 354 -11.79 -6.97 17.27
N VAL A 355 -10.90 -6.07 16.82
CA VAL A 355 -11.17 -5.08 15.75
C VAL A 355 -10.39 -5.44 14.51
N ARG A 356 -11.09 -5.47 13.36
CA ARG A 356 -10.49 -5.65 12.05
C ARG A 356 -9.99 -4.32 11.49
N ASP A 357 -10.82 -3.27 11.57
CA ASP A 357 -10.51 -1.95 11.05
C ASP A 357 -11.42 -0.87 11.65
N VAL A 358 -11.01 0.41 11.53
CA VAL A 358 -11.77 1.56 12.00
C VAL A 358 -11.76 2.71 11.01
N VAL A 359 -12.83 3.51 11.01
CA VAL A 359 -12.92 4.81 10.34
C VAL A 359 -13.00 5.90 11.37
N ILE A 360 -12.05 6.84 11.31
CA ILE A 360 -11.96 7.96 12.26
C ILE A 360 -12.86 9.09 11.78
N CYS A 361 -13.80 9.49 12.60
CA CYS A 361 -14.77 10.56 12.35
C CYS A 361 -14.52 11.75 13.28
N GLY A 362 -14.90 12.96 12.84
CA GLY A 362 -14.71 14.18 13.64
C GLY A 362 -14.62 15.47 12.82
N ILE A 363 -14.74 15.39 11.50
CA ILE A 363 -14.70 16.58 10.62
C ILE A 363 -15.82 17.55 11.04
N ASN A 364 -15.42 18.76 11.45
CA ASN A 364 -16.32 19.80 11.94
C ASN A 364 -17.13 19.42 13.18
N GLU A 365 -16.66 18.44 13.95
CA GLU A 365 -17.32 17.96 15.17
C GLU A 365 -16.51 18.34 16.42
N GLY A 366 -17.13 18.26 17.61
CA GLY A 366 -16.52 18.66 18.88
C GLY A 366 -15.50 17.65 19.44
N PHE A 367 -15.53 16.40 18.96
CA PHE A 367 -14.68 15.32 19.43
C PHE A 367 -14.47 14.26 18.35
N VAL A 368 -13.49 13.38 18.58
CA VAL A 368 -13.20 12.25 17.71
C VAL A 368 -14.07 11.05 18.08
N ALA A 369 -14.66 10.41 17.07
CA ALA A 369 -15.42 9.18 17.18
C ALA A 369 -14.95 8.16 16.14
N ALA A 370 -15.38 6.90 16.25
CA ALA A 370 -14.98 5.83 15.35
C ALA A 370 -16.15 4.96 14.87
N LEU A 371 -16.18 4.66 13.58
CA LEU A 371 -16.93 3.52 13.05
C LEU A 371 -15.99 2.31 13.08
N VAL A 372 -16.45 1.17 13.55
CA VAL A 372 -15.62 0.01 13.87
C VAL A 372 -16.14 -1.23 13.14
N TRP A 373 -15.28 -1.89 12.39
CA TRP A 373 -15.53 -3.25 11.92
C TRP A 373 -14.91 -4.27 12.88
N PRO A 374 -15.74 -5.09 13.53
CA PRO A 374 -15.23 -6.15 14.38
C PRO A 374 -14.49 -7.22 13.55
N ASN A 375 -13.53 -7.87 14.17
CA ASN A 375 -12.94 -9.10 13.64
C ASN A 375 -13.89 -10.26 13.94
N LEU A 376 -14.70 -10.63 12.96
CA LEU A 376 -15.75 -11.64 13.14
C LEU A 376 -15.20 -12.98 13.64
N SER A 377 -14.06 -13.43 13.12
CA SER A 377 -13.41 -14.68 13.54
C SER A 377 -13.01 -14.68 15.02
N ALA A 378 -12.47 -13.57 15.52
CA ALA A 378 -12.13 -13.45 16.93
C ALA A 378 -13.38 -13.24 17.80
N CYS A 379 -14.30 -12.37 17.38
CA CYS A 379 -15.49 -12.01 18.13
C CYS A 379 -16.50 -13.15 18.25
N SER A 380 -16.63 -14.04 17.25
CA SER A 380 -17.50 -15.19 17.30
C SER A 380 -17.15 -16.17 18.42
N GLN A 381 -15.91 -16.14 18.92
CA GLN A 381 -15.51 -16.93 20.10
C GLN A 381 -16.13 -16.42 21.41
N LEU A 382 -16.63 -15.18 21.42
CA LEU A 382 -17.27 -14.56 22.58
C LEU A 382 -18.80 -14.70 22.59
N VAL A 383 -19.38 -15.18 21.48
CA VAL A 383 -20.83 -15.30 21.30
C VAL A 383 -21.23 -16.76 21.11
N ALA A 384 -22.26 -17.19 21.82
CA ALA A 384 -22.81 -18.56 21.73
C ALA A 384 -23.87 -18.67 20.62
N GLY A 385 -23.72 -17.97 19.49
CA GLY A 385 -24.77 -17.82 18.48
C GLY A 385 -24.25 -17.67 17.05
N VAL A 386 -25.08 -17.11 16.19
CA VAL A 386 -24.76 -16.81 14.79
C VAL A 386 -23.92 -15.53 14.68
N GLU A 387 -23.24 -15.35 13.57
CA GLU A 387 -22.36 -14.19 13.28
C GLU A 387 -23.06 -12.84 13.49
N ALA A 388 -24.38 -12.76 13.25
CA ALA A 388 -25.18 -11.56 13.48
C ALA A 388 -25.17 -11.09 14.95
N ASP A 389 -25.00 -12.01 15.90
CA ASP A 389 -24.99 -11.69 17.33
C ASP A 389 -23.74 -10.94 17.79
N VAL A 390 -22.67 -10.95 16.97
CA VAL A 390 -21.43 -10.22 17.25
C VAL A 390 -21.70 -8.72 17.39
N PHE A 391 -22.59 -8.16 16.57
CA PHE A 391 -22.84 -6.71 16.51
C PHE A 391 -23.70 -6.18 17.67
N THR A 392 -24.42 -7.05 18.35
CA THR A 392 -25.27 -6.73 19.50
C THR A 392 -24.75 -7.28 20.84
N SER A 393 -23.63 -8.05 20.79
CA SER A 393 -23.07 -8.70 21.96
C SER A 393 -22.43 -7.72 22.94
N ASP A 394 -22.92 -7.70 24.17
CA ASP A 394 -22.29 -6.93 25.25
C ASP A 394 -20.86 -7.38 25.54
N ALA A 395 -20.53 -8.66 25.35
CA ALA A 395 -19.19 -9.17 25.53
C ALA A 395 -18.21 -8.61 24.49
N VAL A 396 -18.62 -8.53 23.23
CA VAL A 396 -17.82 -7.92 22.15
C VAL A 396 -17.66 -6.42 22.38
N MET A 397 -18.76 -5.73 22.71
CA MET A 397 -18.76 -4.30 23.04
C MET A 397 -17.82 -3.99 24.21
N ALA A 398 -17.85 -4.79 25.27
CA ALA A 398 -17.00 -4.62 26.44
C ALA A 398 -15.50 -4.78 26.09
N LYS A 399 -15.14 -5.75 25.23
CA LYS A 399 -13.75 -5.94 24.79
C LYS A 399 -13.23 -4.77 23.97
N ILE A 400 -14.02 -4.28 23.03
CA ILE A 400 -13.65 -3.12 22.19
C ILE A 400 -13.58 -1.86 23.05
N SER A 401 -14.57 -1.61 23.93
CA SER A 401 -14.55 -0.47 24.85
C SER A 401 -13.34 -0.49 25.76
N ALA A 402 -12.93 -1.66 26.28
CA ALA A 402 -11.74 -1.78 27.11
C ALA A 402 -10.45 -1.42 26.34
N GLY A 403 -10.31 -1.87 25.11
CA GLY A 403 -9.18 -1.50 24.24
C GLY A 403 -9.12 0.01 23.97
N LEU A 404 -10.26 0.61 23.64
CA LEU A 404 -10.37 2.06 23.41
C LEU A 404 -10.09 2.85 24.70
N ALA A 405 -10.55 2.38 25.85
CA ALA A 405 -10.29 3.03 27.14
C ALA A 405 -8.78 3.00 27.50
N VAL A 406 -8.10 1.89 27.25
CA VAL A 406 -6.64 1.79 27.42
C VAL A 406 -5.93 2.77 26.49
N HIS A 407 -6.32 2.83 25.21
CA HIS A 407 -5.78 3.80 24.27
C HIS A 407 -6.01 5.24 24.76
N ASN A 408 -7.21 5.59 25.18
CA ASN A 408 -7.54 6.93 25.65
C ASN A 408 -6.74 7.34 26.90
N ALA A 409 -6.50 6.39 27.80
CA ALA A 409 -5.68 6.64 28.99
C ALA A 409 -4.22 6.95 28.65
N GLN A 410 -3.69 6.30 27.62
CA GLN A 410 -2.32 6.54 27.13
C GLN A 410 -2.23 7.80 26.23
N ASN A 411 -3.35 8.20 25.62
CA ASN A 411 -3.42 9.29 24.64
C ASN A 411 -4.59 10.25 24.99
N PRO A 412 -4.48 11.02 26.09
CA PRO A 412 -5.59 11.83 26.59
C PRO A 412 -5.88 13.10 25.77
N ALA A 413 -5.05 13.43 24.79
CA ALA A 413 -5.23 14.61 23.95
C ALA A 413 -6.55 14.49 23.14
N SER A 414 -7.27 15.60 22.97
CA SER A 414 -8.56 15.65 22.26
C SER A 414 -8.49 15.18 20.80
N SER A 415 -7.30 15.25 20.19
CA SER A 415 -7.04 14.75 18.83
C SER A 415 -6.85 13.24 18.73
N GLN A 416 -6.68 12.55 19.84
CA GLN A 416 -6.33 11.13 19.91
C GLN A 416 -7.35 10.31 20.71
N SER A 417 -8.06 10.94 21.64
CA SER A 417 -9.04 10.27 22.51
C SER A 417 -10.37 10.07 21.80
N ILE A 418 -10.83 8.82 21.71
CA ILE A 418 -12.12 8.46 21.12
C ILE A 418 -13.22 8.61 22.19
N LYS A 419 -14.27 9.34 21.85
CA LYS A 419 -15.40 9.57 22.77
C LYS A 419 -16.57 8.64 22.53
N ARG A 420 -16.78 8.22 21.28
CA ARG A 420 -17.87 7.34 20.90
C ARG A 420 -17.45 6.40 19.79
N PHE A 421 -18.07 5.24 19.72
CA PHE A 421 -17.93 4.33 18.58
C PHE A 421 -19.25 3.65 18.23
N LEU A 422 -19.33 3.17 16.98
CA LEU A 422 -20.45 2.39 16.44
C LEU A 422 -19.89 1.19 15.67
N LEU A 423 -20.41 -0.01 15.93
CA LEU A 423 -20.08 -1.21 15.16
C LEU A 423 -20.80 -1.21 13.82
N LEU A 424 -20.08 -1.51 12.75
CA LEU A 424 -20.61 -1.66 11.41
C LEU A 424 -20.88 -3.13 11.09
N ALA A 425 -22.15 -3.48 10.90
CA ALA A 425 -22.58 -4.85 10.60
C ALA A 425 -22.25 -5.28 9.17
N THR A 426 -22.22 -4.34 8.21
CA THR A 426 -21.88 -4.63 6.82
C THR A 426 -20.39 -4.44 6.60
N SER A 427 -19.73 -5.48 6.04
CA SER A 427 -18.33 -5.40 5.63
C SER A 427 -18.10 -4.26 4.65
N PRO A 428 -16.90 -3.67 4.62
CA PRO A 428 -16.58 -2.64 3.63
C PRO A 428 -16.56 -3.24 2.22
N SER A 429 -17.16 -2.53 1.27
CA SER A 429 -17.33 -2.96 -0.12
C SER A 429 -16.08 -2.63 -0.95
N ILE A 430 -15.57 -3.64 -1.67
CA ILE A 430 -14.52 -3.43 -2.69
C ILE A 430 -15.15 -2.79 -3.94
N GLY A 431 -16.36 -3.23 -4.33
CA GLY A 431 -17.05 -2.74 -5.54
C GLY A 431 -17.39 -1.25 -5.46
N ASP A 432 -17.74 -0.75 -4.28
CA ASP A 432 -18.02 0.67 -4.04
C ASP A 432 -16.76 1.49 -3.70
N GLY A 433 -15.59 0.85 -3.67
CA GLY A 433 -14.31 1.49 -3.40
C GLY A 433 -14.04 1.82 -1.92
N GLU A 434 -14.84 1.30 -0.98
CA GLU A 434 -14.60 1.46 0.46
C GLU A 434 -13.29 0.82 0.90
N ILE A 435 -12.86 -0.24 0.18
CA ILE A 435 -11.52 -0.83 0.26
C ILE A 435 -10.78 -0.53 -1.03
N THR A 436 -9.58 0.00 -0.93
CA THR A 436 -8.69 0.21 -2.06
C THR A 436 -8.15 -1.13 -2.59
N GLU A 437 -7.63 -1.16 -3.82
CA GLU A 437 -6.94 -2.34 -4.40
C GLU A 437 -5.79 -2.88 -3.53
N LYS A 438 -5.25 -2.05 -2.65
CA LYS A 438 -4.20 -2.39 -1.68
C LYS A 438 -4.75 -3.01 -0.38
N GLY A 439 -6.06 -3.19 -0.27
CA GLY A 439 -6.72 -3.74 0.92
C GLY A 439 -6.93 -2.75 2.07
N TYR A 440 -6.76 -1.43 1.85
CA TYR A 440 -6.95 -0.41 2.87
C TYR A 440 -8.32 0.25 2.78
N VAL A 441 -8.87 0.59 3.93
CA VAL A 441 -10.11 1.36 4.03
C VAL A 441 -9.89 2.79 3.54
N ASN A 442 -10.75 3.23 2.60
CA ASN A 442 -10.81 4.61 2.14
C ASN A 442 -11.64 5.45 3.11
N GLN A 443 -10.99 6.03 4.12
CA GLN A 443 -11.61 6.77 5.21
C GLN A 443 -12.65 7.80 4.73
N GLY A 444 -12.28 8.65 3.78
CA GLY A 444 -13.17 9.71 3.28
C GLY A 444 -14.36 9.19 2.47
N LEU A 445 -14.18 8.10 1.72
CA LEU A 445 -15.27 7.51 0.95
C LEU A 445 -16.26 6.78 1.86
N VAL A 446 -15.76 6.01 2.83
CA VAL A 446 -16.62 5.34 3.82
C VAL A 446 -17.47 6.35 4.59
N GLN A 447 -16.89 7.47 5.05
CA GLN A 447 -17.66 8.52 5.72
C GLN A 447 -18.79 9.08 4.86
N ARG A 448 -18.57 9.23 3.55
CA ARG A 448 -19.60 9.68 2.61
C ARG A 448 -20.69 8.65 2.35
N LEU A 449 -20.28 7.40 2.09
CA LEU A 449 -21.22 6.31 1.78
C LEU A 449 -22.04 5.89 3.00
N ARG A 450 -21.48 6.05 4.21
CA ARG A 450 -22.11 5.72 5.49
C ARG A 450 -22.42 6.96 6.32
N ALA A 451 -22.88 8.03 5.66
CA ALA A 451 -23.15 9.31 6.29
C ALA A 451 -24.13 9.20 7.47
N ASP A 452 -25.14 8.32 7.39
CA ASP A 452 -26.11 8.08 8.47
C ASP A 452 -25.42 7.49 9.71
N ALA A 453 -24.49 6.55 9.54
CA ALA A 453 -23.72 5.98 10.64
C ALA A 453 -22.78 7.03 11.27
N VAL A 454 -22.19 7.91 10.44
CA VAL A 454 -21.39 9.05 10.94
C VAL A 454 -22.27 10.01 11.73
N ALA A 455 -23.45 10.38 11.23
CA ALA A 455 -24.39 11.25 11.93
C ALA A 455 -24.85 10.66 13.26
N ALA A 456 -25.08 9.35 13.32
CA ALA A 456 -25.45 8.63 14.54
C ALA A 456 -24.41 8.79 15.65
N LEU A 457 -23.09 8.80 15.33
CA LEU A 457 -22.02 8.99 16.32
C LEU A 457 -22.14 10.32 17.09
N TYR A 458 -22.74 11.35 16.48
CA TYR A 458 -22.84 12.69 17.05
C TYR A 458 -24.25 13.04 17.51
N SER A 459 -25.27 12.29 17.10
CA SER A 459 -26.63 12.37 17.70
C SER A 459 -26.59 11.82 19.13
N GLY A 460 -27.18 12.53 20.10
CA GLY A 460 -27.08 12.19 21.52
C GLY A 460 -27.72 10.84 21.94
N ASP A 461 -28.61 10.27 21.12
CA ASP A 461 -29.58 9.24 21.57
C ASP A 461 -29.61 7.97 20.70
N HIS A 462 -28.56 7.63 19.97
CA HIS A 462 -28.55 6.41 19.16
C HIS A 462 -28.18 5.18 20.03
N ALA A 463 -29.08 4.18 20.10
CA ALA A 463 -28.95 3.02 20.99
C ALA A 463 -27.67 2.18 20.73
N ASP A 464 -27.22 2.12 19.47
CA ASP A 464 -26.06 1.32 19.06
C ASP A 464 -24.72 2.06 19.23
N VAL A 465 -24.76 3.37 19.51
CA VAL A 465 -23.55 4.15 19.77
C VAL A 465 -23.11 3.96 21.22
N LYS A 466 -21.84 3.60 21.39
CA LYS A 466 -21.23 3.42 22.72
C LYS A 466 -20.33 4.59 23.06
N VAL A 467 -20.39 5.03 24.31
CA VAL A 467 -19.49 6.02 24.90
C VAL A 467 -18.29 5.28 25.49
N VAL A 468 -17.08 5.81 25.28
CA VAL A 468 -15.81 5.24 25.78
C VAL A 468 -15.35 5.97 27.03
#